data_f8d531fa3c94dc31deeed0ac9946356f
#
_entry.id   f8d531fa3c94dc31deeed0ac9946356f
#
_cell.length_a   1.000
_cell.length_b   1.000
_cell.length_c   1.000
_cell.angle_alpha   90.00
_cell.angle_beta   90.00
_cell.angle_gamma   90.00
#
_symmetry.space_group_name_H-M   'P 1'
#
loop_
_entity.id
_entity.type
_entity.pdbx_description
1 polymer ?
#
loop_
_entity_poly.entity_id
_entity_poly.type
_entity_poly.pdbx_seq_one_letter_code
_entity_poly.pdbx_strand_id
1 'polypeptide(L)'
;MSDFVSGFWNMYVIVIVLVSIFACALLLYMQGKATFTPGKTMGHVWDETLEEYNNPMPKWWSWLFVLTVIFALVYLVLYPGLGDFKGVLGWSQQGAHKIEVAKMDATVKPLFDKYLAMDVKAVAGDKQANEMGKRLFLTYCMQCHGADARGAKGFPNLTDSDWQYGGEPEQIKESLVNGRMGMMPPHEQLGADTVKDLANFVRSLSGLPNDSVRAAKGKEAFASAGCLGCHGADGKGMHAVGAPNLTDKVWLYGSSEATITETINKGRQNKMPAWQEFLGDAKIHLLTAYVYSLSQGAK
;
A
#
# COMPACT_ATOMS: atom_id res chain seq x y z
N MET A 1 21.07 -17.22 7.06
CA MET A 1 21.56 -16.15 7.93
C MET A 1 20.88 -16.32 9.28
N SER A 2 21.59 -16.13 10.36
CA SER A 2 21.02 -16.05 11.70
C SER A 2 20.15 -14.79 11.77
N ASP A 3 18.93 -14.91 12.26
CA ASP A 3 18.02 -13.77 12.43
C ASP A 3 18.41 -12.93 13.67
N PHE A 4 19.48 -13.32 14.37
CA PHE A 4 19.96 -12.65 15.57
C PHE A 4 21.11 -11.68 15.26
N VAL A 5 21.01 -10.49 15.82
CA VAL A 5 22.00 -9.40 15.64
C VAL A 5 23.30 -9.68 16.39
N SER A 6 23.26 -10.56 17.43
CA SER A 6 24.42 -10.95 18.23
C SER A 6 24.22 -12.31 18.90
N GLY A 7 25.32 -12.97 19.30
CA GLY A 7 25.29 -14.22 20.07
C GLY A 7 24.58 -14.12 21.43
N PHE A 8 24.50 -12.92 22.02
CA PHE A 8 23.74 -12.67 23.25
C PHE A 8 22.25 -13.05 23.09
N TRP A 9 21.60 -12.57 22.02
CA TRP A 9 20.17 -12.84 21.79
C TRP A 9 19.92 -14.32 21.48
N ASN A 10 20.83 -14.97 20.77
CA ASN A 10 20.77 -16.41 20.55
C ASN A 10 20.73 -17.17 21.88
N MET A 11 21.70 -16.91 22.77
CA MET A 11 21.74 -17.54 24.10
C MET A 11 20.55 -17.18 24.97
N TYR A 12 20.12 -15.92 24.95
CA TYR A 12 18.93 -15.45 25.67
C TYR A 12 17.69 -16.27 25.33
N VAL A 13 17.43 -16.49 24.02
CA VAL A 13 16.28 -17.29 23.56
C VAL A 13 16.40 -18.75 24.02
N ILE A 14 17.58 -19.37 23.85
CA ILE A 14 17.80 -20.75 24.28
C ILE A 14 17.53 -20.91 25.78
N VAL A 15 18.12 -20.05 26.61
CA VAL A 15 18.00 -20.12 28.07
C VAL A 15 16.54 -19.92 28.49
N ILE A 16 15.86 -18.87 27.99
CA ILE A 16 14.48 -18.57 28.43
C ILE A 16 13.52 -19.69 28.02
N VAL A 17 13.67 -20.26 26.82
CA VAL A 17 12.82 -21.37 26.34
C VAL A 17 13.01 -22.61 27.20
N LEU A 18 14.26 -23.05 27.39
CA LEU A 18 14.54 -24.27 28.17
C LEU A 18 14.18 -24.11 29.63
N VAL A 19 14.49 -22.95 30.24
CA VAL A 19 14.13 -22.67 31.65
C VAL A 19 12.62 -22.63 31.81
N SER A 20 11.87 -22.04 30.90
CA SER A 20 10.40 -21.98 30.95
C SER A 20 9.78 -23.38 30.86
N ILE A 21 10.23 -24.22 29.93
CA ILE A 21 9.74 -25.60 29.81
C ILE A 21 10.05 -26.40 31.08
N PHE A 22 11.28 -26.29 31.58
CA PHE A 22 11.68 -26.97 32.81
C PHE A 22 10.89 -26.49 34.05
N ALA A 23 10.70 -25.17 34.19
CA ALA A 23 9.91 -24.59 35.27
C ALA A 23 8.44 -25.06 35.21
N CYS A 24 7.83 -25.11 34.02
CA CYS A 24 6.47 -25.65 33.85
C CYS A 24 6.40 -27.14 34.22
N ALA A 25 7.38 -27.96 33.80
CA ALA A 25 7.42 -29.38 34.15
C ALA A 25 7.61 -29.59 35.66
N LEU A 26 8.48 -28.76 36.28
CA LEU A 26 8.72 -28.79 37.75
C LEU A 26 7.47 -28.39 38.51
N LEU A 27 6.75 -27.32 38.04
CA LEU A 27 5.51 -26.89 38.65
C LEU A 27 4.45 -28.00 38.60
N LEU A 28 4.29 -28.65 37.45
CA LEU A 28 3.38 -29.80 37.32
C LEU A 28 3.72 -30.94 38.29
N TYR A 29 5.02 -31.26 38.38
CA TYR A 29 5.48 -32.30 39.33
C TYR A 29 5.20 -31.93 40.79
N MET A 30 5.44 -30.67 41.16
CA MET A 30 5.18 -30.19 42.55
C MET A 30 3.69 -30.22 42.86
N GLN A 31 2.85 -29.79 41.95
CA GLN A 31 1.39 -29.84 42.11
C GLN A 31 0.85 -31.28 42.19
N GLY A 32 1.45 -32.20 41.43
CA GLY A 32 1.10 -33.61 41.50
C GLY A 32 1.42 -34.27 42.86
N LYS A 33 2.36 -33.70 43.65
CA LYS A 33 2.73 -34.15 45.02
C LYS A 33 2.06 -33.35 46.12
N ALA A 34 1.31 -32.29 45.79
CA ALA A 34 0.63 -31.50 46.80
C ALA A 34 -0.42 -32.33 47.55
N THR A 35 -0.54 -32.10 48.86
CA THR A 35 -1.57 -32.72 49.68
C THR A 35 -2.84 -31.92 49.62
N PHE A 36 -3.90 -32.57 49.23
CA PHE A 36 -5.23 -31.95 49.08
C PHE A 36 -6.12 -32.39 50.25
N THR A 37 -6.86 -31.46 50.85
CA THR A 37 -7.80 -31.72 51.92
C THR A 37 -9.22 -31.49 51.38
N PRO A 38 -10.00 -32.54 51.12
CA PRO A 38 -11.36 -32.38 50.57
C PRO A 38 -12.24 -31.49 51.49
N GLY A 39 -13.01 -30.60 50.86
CA GLY A 39 -13.92 -29.69 51.54
C GLY A 39 -13.29 -28.46 52.20
N LYS A 40 -11.97 -28.31 52.15
CA LYS A 40 -11.31 -27.05 52.55
C LYS A 40 -11.10 -26.13 51.35
N THR A 41 -11.20 -24.83 51.60
CA THR A 41 -10.88 -23.80 50.60
C THR A 41 -9.37 -23.51 50.65
N MET A 42 -8.85 -22.83 49.56
CA MET A 42 -7.47 -22.39 49.49
C MET A 42 -7.14 -21.22 50.43
N GLY A 43 -8.19 -20.65 51.08
CA GLY A 43 -8.06 -19.51 52.00
C GLY A 43 -7.86 -18.17 51.28
N HIS A 44 -7.99 -18.14 50.00
CA HIS A 44 -8.00 -16.92 49.21
C HIS A 44 -9.43 -16.56 48.75
N VAL A 45 -9.86 -15.34 49.04
CA VAL A 45 -11.19 -14.86 48.73
C VAL A 45 -11.09 -13.95 47.50
N TRP A 46 -11.85 -14.27 46.44
CA TRP A 46 -12.02 -13.48 45.25
C TRP A 46 -13.35 -12.72 45.34
N ASP A 47 -13.37 -11.50 44.92
CA ASP A 47 -14.61 -10.73 44.71
C ASP A 47 -15.59 -10.84 45.91
N GLU A 48 -15.06 -10.57 47.11
CA GLU A 48 -15.74 -10.52 48.44
C GLU A 48 -16.23 -11.87 49.00
N THR A 49 -16.69 -12.80 48.18
CA THR A 49 -17.34 -14.03 48.67
C THR A 49 -16.94 -15.32 47.99
N LEU A 50 -16.20 -15.26 46.87
CA LEU A 50 -15.86 -16.43 46.07
C LEU A 50 -14.58 -17.06 46.60
N GLU A 51 -14.62 -18.28 47.04
CA GLU A 51 -13.47 -19.08 47.48
C GLU A 51 -13.30 -20.34 46.65
N GLU A 52 -12.02 -20.71 46.38
CA GLU A 52 -11.69 -21.94 45.67
C GLU A 52 -11.54 -23.11 46.60
N TYR A 53 -12.14 -24.27 46.26
CA TYR A 53 -11.87 -25.52 46.95
C TYR A 53 -10.47 -26.05 46.64
N ASN A 54 -9.82 -26.58 47.66
CA ASN A 54 -8.49 -27.22 47.53
C ASN A 54 -8.69 -28.66 46.98
N ASN A 55 -8.95 -28.75 45.66
CA ASN A 55 -9.14 -29.99 44.93
C ASN A 55 -7.90 -30.42 44.16
N PRO A 56 -7.61 -31.74 44.04
CA PRO A 56 -6.51 -32.22 43.23
C PRO A 56 -6.76 -31.96 41.76
N MET A 57 -5.70 -31.71 41.02
CA MET A 57 -5.76 -31.56 39.56
C MET A 57 -6.27 -32.84 38.88
N PRO A 58 -7.20 -32.79 37.95
CA PRO A 58 -7.71 -33.96 37.22
C PRO A 58 -6.55 -34.73 36.55
N LYS A 59 -6.53 -36.05 36.68
CA LYS A 59 -5.46 -36.90 36.10
C LYS A 59 -5.30 -36.72 34.59
N TRP A 60 -6.41 -36.60 33.88
CA TRP A 60 -6.37 -36.40 32.42
C TRP A 60 -5.68 -35.09 32.03
N TRP A 61 -5.84 -34.04 32.83
CA TRP A 61 -5.19 -32.76 32.62
C TRP A 61 -3.70 -32.81 32.85
N SER A 62 -3.27 -33.51 33.89
CA SER A 62 -1.86 -33.79 34.15
C SER A 62 -1.21 -34.53 32.98
N TRP A 63 -1.87 -35.55 32.44
CA TRP A 63 -1.39 -36.27 31.27
C TRP A 63 -1.34 -35.39 30.02
N LEU A 64 -2.37 -34.60 29.80
CA LEU A 64 -2.38 -33.65 28.67
C LEU A 64 -1.19 -32.69 28.74
N PHE A 65 -0.91 -32.16 29.94
CA PHE A 65 0.22 -31.25 30.15
C PHE A 65 1.58 -31.95 29.91
N VAL A 66 1.79 -33.18 30.39
CA VAL A 66 2.99 -33.97 30.09
C VAL A 66 3.15 -34.16 28.57
N LEU A 67 2.07 -34.49 27.88
CA LEU A 67 2.10 -34.62 26.40
C LEU A 67 2.48 -33.32 25.69
N THR A 68 2.01 -32.17 26.18
CA THR A 68 2.42 -30.86 25.58
C THR A 68 3.89 -30.56 25.83
N VAL A 69 4.46 -30.94 27.00
CA VAL A 69 5.91 -30.80 27.28
C VAL A 69 6.71 -31.70 26.33
N ILE A 70 6.32 -32.97 26.18
CA ILE A 70 6.99 -33.91 25.25
C ILE A 70 6.90 -33.35 23.81
N PHE A 71 5.72 -32.90 23.42
CA PHE A 71 5.51 -32.28 22.08
C PHE A 71 6.45 -31.08 21.91
N ALA A 72 6.55 -30.18 22.90
CA ALA A 72 7.40 -28.99 22.79
C ALA A 72 8.88 -29.38 22.60
N LEU A 73 9.37 -30.39 23.34
CA LEU A 73 10.75 -30.87 23.20
C LEU A 73 11.02 -31.50 21.85
N VAL A 74 10.09 -32.34 21.37
CA VAL A 74 10.18 -32.94 20.02
C VAL A 74 10.14 -31.86 18.95
N TYR A 75 9.24 -30.89 19.09
CA TYR A 75 9.12 -29.77 18.17
C TYR A 75 10.42 -28.95 18.07
N LEU A 76 11.05 -28.64 19.21
CA LEU A 76 12.31 -27.87 19.25
C LEU A 76 13.50 -28.63 18.63
N VAL A 77 13.46 -29.98 18.61
CA VAL A 77 14.45 -30.78 17.90
C VAL A 77 14.19 -30.74 16.39
N LEU A 78 12.94 -30.83 15.97
CA LEU A 78 12.58 -30.93 14.55
C LEU A 78 12.56 -29.58 13.84
N TYR A 79 12.07 -28.52 14.51
CA TYR A 79 11.83 -27.20 13.94
C TYR A 79 12.66 -26.12 14.63
N PRO A 80 12.88 -24.96 13.97
CA PRO A 80 13.59 -23.86 14.60
C PRO A 80 12.80 -23.30 15.81
N GLY A 81 13.51 -23.08 16.91
CA GLY A 81 12.93 -22.55 18.16
C GLY A 81 13.98 -22.37 19.25
N LEU A 82 15.20 -22.88 19.03
CA LEU A 82 16.33 -22.73 19.92
C LEU A 82 17.41 -21.84 19.28
N GLY A 83 17.19 -20.54 19.28
CA GLY A 83 18.15 -19.58 18.76
C GLY A 83 18.55 -19.86 17.30
N ASP A 84 19.84 -20.01 17.05
CA ASP A 84 20.39 -20.29 15.70
C ASP A 84 20.21 -21.75 15.25
N PHE A 85 19.72 -22.63 16.11
CA PHE A 85 19.47 -24.02 15.75
C PHE A 85 18.28 -24.13 14.79
N LYS A 86 18.53 -24.60 13.58
CA LYS A 86 17.53 -24.65 12.48
C LYS A 86 16.54 -25.82 12.58
N GLY A 87 16.69 -26.67 13.60
CA GLY A 87 15.97 -27.94 13.67
C GLY A 87 16.51 -28.98 12.68
N VAL A 88 16.25 -30.27 12.97
CA VAL A 88 16.71 -31.39 12.13
C VAL A 88 16.09 -31.34 10.74
N LEU A 89 14.86 -30.83 10.61
CA LEU A 89 14.16 -30.72 9.32
C LEU A 89 14.64 -29.53 8.48
N GLY A 90 15.39 -28.59 9.03
CA GLY A 90 15.86 -27.40 8.32
C GLY A 90 14.73 -26.55 7.73
N TRP A 91 13.51 -26.73 8.23
CA TRP A 91 12.33 -26.00 7.79
C TRP A 91 12.31 -24.57 8.36
N SER A 92 11.90 -23.62 7.58
CA SER A 92 11.55 -22.28 8.08
C SER A 92 10.37 -21.73 7.30
N GLN A 93 9.57 -20.89 7.94
CA GLN A 93 8.44 -20.22 7.30
C GLN A 93 8.88 -19.40 6.07
N GLN A 94 10.00 -18.69 6.19
CA GLN A 94 10.57 -17.91 5.09
C GLN A 94 11.07 -18.81 3.96
N GLY A 95 11.67 -19.97 4.29
CA GLY A 95 12.09 -20.96 3.30
C GLY A 95 10.92 -21.57 2.56
N ALA A 96 9.87 -21.99 3.28
CA ALA A 96 8.64 -22.51 2.69
C ALA A 96 7.97 -21.47 1.78
N HIS A 97 7.85 -20.23 2.25
CA HIS A 97 7.31 -19.14 1.46
C HIS A 97 8.11 -18.89 0.17
N LYS A 98 9.45 -18.86 0.25
CA LYS A 98 10.30 -18.70 -0.96
C LYS A 98 10.09 -19.82 -1.97
N ILE A 99 9.94 -21.07 -1.49
CA ILE A 99 9.68 -22.21 -2.38
C ILE A 99 8.31 -22.09 -3.06
N GLU A 100 7.28 -21.69 -2.31
CA GLU A 100 5.93 -21.48 -2.85
C GLU A 100 5.90 -20.35 -3.88
N VAL A 101 6.54 -19.20 -3.58
CA VAL A 101 6.66 -18.07 -4.51
C VAL A 101 7.40 -18.51 -5.78
N ALA A 102 8.55 -19.17 -5.64
CA ALA A 102 9.32 -19.64 -6.80
C ALA A 102 8.52 -20.63 -7.67
N LYS A 103 7.75 -21.53 -7.05
CA LYS A 103 6.85 -22.46 -7.78
C LYS A 103 5.73 -21.71 -8.49
N MET A 104 5.12 -20.74 -7.86
CA MET A 104 4.08 -19.91 -8.47
C MET A 104 4.67 -19.11 -9.64
N ASP A 105 5.81 -18.45 -9.44
CA ASP A 105 6.49 -17.68 -10.49
C ASP A 105 6.84 -18.56 -11.69
N ALA A 106 7.38 -19.76 -11.47
CA ALA A 106 7.67 -20.69 -12.55
C ALA A 106 6.40 -21.09 -13.34
N THR A 107 5.26 -21.21 -12.67
CA THR A 107 3.98 -21.57 -13.30
C THR A 107 3.42 -20.41 -14.14
N VAL A 108 3.52 -19.18 -13.67
CA VAL A 108 2.93 -18.02 -14.35
C VAL A 108 3.89 -17.35 -15.34
N LYS A 109 5.20 -17.51 -15.14
CA LYS A 109 6.25 -16.88 -15.96
C LYS A 109 6.08 -17.05 -17.47
N PRO A 110 5.80 -18.25 -18.02
CA PRO A 110 5.63 -18.40 -19.47
C PRO A 110 4.52 -17.50 -20.05
N LEU A 111 3.44 -17.29 -19.27
CA LEU A 111 2.34 -16.43 -19.69
C LEU A 111 2.74 -14.94 -19.64
N PHE A 112 3.45 -14.53 -18.60
CA PHE A 112 3.97 -13.17 -18.48
C PHE A 112 5.01 -12.87 -19.57
N ASP A 113 5.93 -13.81 -19.85
CA ASP A 113 6.95 -13.65 -20.89
C ASP A 113 6.31 -13.54 -22.29
N LYS A 114 5.24 -14.32 -22.56
CA LYS A 114 4.47 -14.22 -23.81
C LYS A 114 3.99 -12.76 -24.03
N TYR A 115 3.34 -12.17 -23.03
CA TYR A 115 2.81 -10.82 -23.18
C TYR A 115 3.90 -9.75 -23.17
N LEU A 116 4.97 -9.94 -22.41
CA LEU A 116 6.11 -9.00 -22.39
C LEU A 116 6.79 -8.86 -23.75
N ALA A 117 6.78 -9.93 -24.56
CA ALA A 117 7.34 -9.95 -25.92
C ALA A 117 6.43 -9.27 -26.97
N MET A 118 5.18 -8.95 -26.61
CA MET A 118 4.20 -8.35 -27.52
C MET A 118 4.19 -6.82 -27.38
N ASP A 119 3.78 -6.13 -28.45
CA ASP A 119 3.53 -4.68 -28.37
C ASP A 119 2.38 -4.35 -27.39
N VAL A 120 2.50 -3.26 -26.64
CA VAL A 120 1.53 -2.87 -25.60
C VAL A 120 0.11 -2.68 -26.17
N LYS A 121 0.00 -2.09 -27.37
CA LYS A 121 -1.33 -1.86 -28.01
C LYS A 121 -1.97 -3.18 -28.42
N ALA A 122 -1.16 -4.16 -28.85
CA ALA A 122 -1.64 -5.50 -29.13
C ALA A 122 -2.08 -6.23 -27.85
N VAL A 123 -1.32 -6.10 -26.77
CA VAL A 123 -1.67 -6.64 -25.43
C VAL A 123 -2.94 -6.00 -24.90
N ALA A 124 -3.14 -4.70 -25.11
CA ALA A 124 -4.36 -3.98 -24.73
C ALA A 124 -5.63 -4.48 -25.44
N GLY A 125 -5.48 -5.09 -26.63
CA GLY A 125 -6.58 -5.74 -27.35
C GLY A 125 -6.85 -7.20 -26.91
N ASP A 126 -5.94 -7.84 -26.15
CA ASP A 126 -6.08 -9.24 -25.74
C ASP A 126 -6.92 -9.33 -24.45
N LYS A 127 -8.02 -10.10 -24.50
CA LYS A 127 -8.96 -10.23 -23.37
C LYS A 127 -8.28 -10.85 -22.13
N GLN A 128 -7.43 -11.87 -22.30
CA GLN A 128 -6.76 -12.53 -21.18
C GLN A 128 -5.75 -11.59 -20.51
N ALA A 129 -4.97 -10.85 -21.31
CA ALA A 129 -4.02 -9.85 -20.81
C ALA A 129 -4.74 -8.74 -20.05
N ASN A 130 -5.87 -8.24 -20.58
CA ASN A 130 -6.68 -7.23 -19.90
C ASN A 130 -7.22 -7.72 -18.55
N GLU A 131 -7.71 -8.96 -18.46
CA GLU A 131 -8.14 -9.53 -17.18
C GLU A 131 -6.97 -9.67 -16.19
N MET A 132 -5.76 -10.00 -16.66
CA MET A 132 -4.57 -10.03 -15.82
C MET A 132 -4.18 -8.62 -15.35
N GLY A 133 -4.15 -7.66 -16.27
CA GLY A 133 -3.89 -6.25 -15.97
C GLY A 133 -4.89 -5.66 -14.99
N LYS A 134 -6.19 -5.95 -15.17
CA LYS A 134 -7.27 -5.57 -14.26
C LYS A 134 -7.05 -6.11 -12.84
N ARG A 135 -6.68 -7.38 -12.69
CA ARG A 135 -6.39 -7.95 -11.36
C ARG A 135 -5.21 -7.26 -10.69
N LEU A 136 -4.14 -6.99 -11.43
CA LEU A 136 -3.00 -6.21 -10.93
C LEU A 136 -3.43 -4.80 -10.52
N PHE A 137 -4.24 -4.13 -11.33
CA PHE A 137 -4.78 -2.81 -11.03
C PHE A 137 -5.63 -2.81 -9.75
N LEU A 138 -6.55 -3.77 -9.60
CA LEU A 138 -7.37 -3.92 -8.40
C LEU A 138 -6.56 -4.28 -7.16
N THR A 139 -5.38 -4.86 -7.32
CA THR A 139 -4.51 -5.21 -6.19
C THR A 139 -3.67 -4.03 -5.73
N TYR A 140 -3.12 -3.24 -6.66
CA TYR A 140 -2.08 -2.27 -6.34
C TYR A 140 -2.47 -0.80 -6.57
N CYS A 141 -3.47 -0.54 -7.43
CA CYS A 141 -3.75 0.82 -7.93
C CYS A 141 -5.10 1.36 -7.46
N MET A 142 -6.07 0.47 -7.19
CA MET A 142 -7.45 0.87 -6.89
C MET A 142 -7.58 1.72 -5.62
N GLN A 143 -6.67 1.62 -4.68
CA GLN A 143 -6.73 2.38 -3.44
C GLN A 143 -6.71 3.90 -3.71
N CYS A 144 -5.99 4.32 -4.74
CA CYS A 144 -5.89 5.73 -5.13
C CYS A 144 -6.80 6.04 -6.32
N HIS A 145 -6.81 5.18 -7.35
CA HIS A 145 -7.52 5.44 -8.60
C HIS A 145 -8.96 4.94 -8.65
N GLY A 146 -9.45 4.30 -7.57
CA GLY A 146 -10.78 3.67 -7.53
C GLY A 146 -10.81 2.31 -8.26
N ALA A 147 -11.75 1.45 -7.90
CA ALA A 147 -11.92 0.15 -8.53
C ALA A 147 -12.40 0.25 -10.00
N ASP A 148 -13.08 1.34 -10.33
CA ASP A 148 -13.54 1.71 -11.67
C ASP A 148 -12.54 2.57 -12.45
N ALA A 149 -11.36 2.83 -11.86
CA ALA A 149 -10.29 3.67 -12.40
C ALA A 149 -10.68 5.13 -12.66
N ARG A 150 -11.81 5.62 -12.11
CA ARG A 150 -12.28 7.01 -12.29
C ARG A 150 -11.64 8.01 -11.34
N GLY A 151 -10.74 7.53 -10.49
CA GLY A 151 -10.02 8.39 -9.55
C GLY A 151 -10.90 8.92 -8.41
N ALA A 152 -10.36 9.91 -7.74
CA ALA A 152 -11.02 10.65 -6.67
C ALA A 152 -10.40 12.04 -6.57
N LYS A 153 -10.87 12.88 -5.63
CA LYS A 153 -10.26 14.19 -5.41
C LYS A 153 -8.75 14.05 -5.12
N GLY A 154 -7.92 14.61 -5.99
CA GLY A 154 -6.46 14.53 -5.92
C GLY A 154 -5.85 13.30 -6.64
N PHE A 155 -6.66 12.38 -7.15
CA PHE A 155 -6.22 11.22 -7.93
C PHE A 155 -6.88 11.21 -9.29
N PRO A 156 -6.10 11.16 -10.40
CA PRO A 156 -6.65 11.29 -11.74
C PRO A 156 -7.55 10.12 -12.14
N ASN A 157 -8.56 10.44 -12.95
CA ASN A 157 -9.35 9.48 -13.69
C ASN A 157 -8.48 8.90 -14.82
N LEU A 158 -8.45 7.59 -14.96
CA LEU A 158 -7.67 6.88 -15.98
C LEU A 158 -8.54 6.37 -17.14
N THR A 159 -9.85 6.69 -17.11
CA THR A 159 -10.82 6.25 -18.13
C THR A 159 -11.17 7.35 -19.12
N ASP A 160 -10.77 8.58 -18.86
CA ASP A 160 -11.02 9.72 -19.76
C ASP A 160 -9.83 9.96 -20.71
N SER A 161 -9.91 11.04 -21.48
CA SER A 161 -8.87 11.44 -22.44
C SER A 161 -7.93 12.53 -21.90
N ASP A 162 -8.10 12.95 -20.64
CA ASP A 162 -7.27 13.97 -20.03
C ASP A 162 -6.09 13.34 -19.28
N TRP A 163 -4.89 13.59 -19.79
CA TRP A 163 -3.65 13.02 -19.29
C TRP A 163 -2.63 14.08 -18.92
N GLN A 164 -2.33 14.25 -17.65
CA GLN A 164 -1.34 15.25 -17.20
C GLN A 164 0.08 14.98 -17.71
N TYR A 165 0.47 13.71 -17.90
CA TYR A 165 1.81 13.30 -18.34
C TYR A 165 1.78 12.58 -19.70
N GLY A 166 0.64 12.62 -20.39
CA GLY A 166 0.39 11.93 -21.64
C GLY A 166 -0.17 10.53 -21.46
N GLY A 167 -1.01 10.11 -22.42
CA GLY A 167 -1.80 8.86 -22.39
C GLY A 167 -1.35 7.79 -23.38
N GLU A 168 -0.21 7.98 -24.07
CA GLU A 168 0.34 6.91 -24.91
C GLU A 168 1.06 5.84 -24.06
N PRO A 169 1.18 4.60 -24.57
CA PRO A 169 1.74 3.49 -23.80
C PRO A 169 3.09 3.78 -23.13
N GLU A 170 3.97 4.48 -23.83
CA GLU A 170 5.31 4.81 -23.33
C GLU A 170 5.25 5.76 -22.12
N GLN A 171 4.36 6.75 -22.16
CA GLN A 171 4.16 7.72 -21.09
C GLN A 171 3.48 7.11 -19.87
N ILE A 172 2.50 6.21 -20.09
CA ILE A 172 1.87 5.43 -19.04
C ILE A 172 2.91 4.51 -18.38
N LYS A 173 3.69 3.79 -19.20
CA LYS A 173 4.78 2.93 -18.72
C LYS A 173 5.80 3.70 -17.90
N GLU A 174 6.23 4.87 -18.38
CA GLU A 174 7.16 5.73 -17.65
C GLU A 174 6.59 6.16 -16.29
N SER A 175 5.29 6.47 -16.23
CA SER A 175 4.62 6.82 -14.98
C SER A 175 4.58 5.66 -13.98
N LEU A 176 4.44 4.42 -14.46
CA LEU A 176 4.49 3.22 -13.62
C LEU A 176 5.92 2.87 -13.18
N VAL A 177 6.89 3.02 -14.08
CA VAL A 177 8.30 2.70 -13.80
C VAL A 177 8.92 3.67 -12.81
N ASN A 178 8.84 4.96 -13.10
CA ASN A 178 9.56 6.01 -12.37
C ASN A 178 8.69 6.72 -11.31
N GLY A 179 7.36 6.49 -11.35
CA GLY A 179 6.42 7.32 -10.61
C GLY A 179 6.32 8.73 -11.19
N ARG A 180 5.54 9.57 -10.53
CA ARG A 180 5.40 11.00 -10.88
C ARG A 180 5.39 11.85 -9.62
N MET A 181 5.99 13.01 -9.72
CA MET A 181 5.93 14.04 -8.68
C MET A 181 5.48 15.34 -9.34
N GLY A 182 4.20 15.67 -9.16
CA GLY A 182 3.64 16.95 -9.59
C GLY A 182 3.76 17.98 -8.47
N MET A 183 4.23 19.18 -8.79
CA MET A 183 4.34 20.28 -7.84
C MET A 183 3.90 21.59 -8.47
N MET A 184 2.86 22.18 -7.92
CA MET A 184 2.49 23.58 -8.13
C MET A 184 2.90 24.36 -6.89
N PRO A 185 3.79 25.35 -6.97
CA PRO A 185 4.21 26.14 -5.81
C PRO A 185 3.05 26.98 -5.25
N PRO A 186 3.09 27.35 -3.94
CA PRO A 186 2.15 28.29 -3.36
C PRO A 186 2.39 29.71 -3.87
N HIS A 187 1.32 30.47 -4.02
CA HIS A 187 1.33 31.86 -4.50
C HIS A 187 0.60 32.85 -3.57
N GLU A 188 0.51 32.52 -2.27
CA GLU A 188 -0.15 33.40 -1.28
C GLU A 188 0.46 34.82 -1.19
N GLN A 189 1.75 34.95 -1.55
CA GLN A 189 2.46 36.24 -1.57
C GLN A 189 1.87 37.26 -2.58
N LEU A 190 1.04 36.80 -3.53
CA LEU A 190 0.37 37.69 -4.48
C LEU A 190 -0.77 38.50 -3.84
N GLY A 191 -1.20 38.11 -2.65
CA GLY A 191 -2.30 38.72 -1.92
C GLY A 191 -3.67 38.20 -2.34
N ALA A 192 -4.63 38.28 -1.42
CA ALA A 192 -5.95 37.65 -1.55
C ALA A 192 -6.75 38.11 -2.79
N ASP A 193 -6.72 39.43 -3.10
CA ASP A 193 -7.45 39.95 -4.26
C ASP A 193 -6.87 39.46 -5.58
N THR A 194 -5.55 39.48 -5.74
CA THR A 194 -4.90 38.99 -6.98
C THR A 194 -5.15 37.48 -7.16
N VAL A 195 -5.08 36.70 -6.09
CA VAL A 195 -5.38 35.26 -6.15
C VAL A 195 -6.84 35.00 -6.54
N LYS A 196 -7.77 35.83 -6.03
CA LYS A 196 -9.18 35.75 -6.44
C LYS A 196 -9.40 36.15 -7.90
N ASP A 197 -8.68 37.17 -8.37
CA ASP A 197 -8.69 37.57 -9.79
C ASP A 197 -8.16 36.44 -10.69
N LEU A 198 -7.04 35.79 -10.32
CA LEU A 198 -6.49 34.62 -10.96
C LEU A 198 -7.49 33.45 -11.00
N ALA A 199 -8.17 33.16 -9.88
CA ALA A 199 -9.17 32.10 -9.82
C ALA A 199 -10.33 32.36 -10.81
N ASN A 200 -10.80 33.61 -10.92
CA ASN A 200 -11.84 33.97 -11.90
C ASN A 200 -11.33 33.87 -13.33
N PHE A 201 -10.08 34.24 -13.60
CA PHE A 201 -9.50 34.05 -14.94
C PHE A 201 -9.41 32.56 -15.30
N VAL A 202 -8.89 31.71 -14.39
CA VAL A 202 -8.80 30.26 -14.62
C VAL A 202 -10.19 29.66 -14.87
N ARG A 203 -11.22 30.07 -14.15
CA ARG A 203 -12.60 29.64 -14.40
C ARG A 203 -13.12 30.11 -15.77
N SER A 204 -12.71 31.29 -16.21
CA SER A 204 -13.10 31.79 -17.55
C SER A 204 -12.51 30.97 -18.69
N LEU A 205 -11.30 30.40 -18.52
CA LEU A 205 -10.64 29.59 -19.53
C LEU A 205 -11.44 28.30 -19.85
N SER A 206 -12.10 27.72 -18.87
CA SER A 206 -12.94 26.52 -19.03
C SER A 206 -14.42 26.80 -19.24
N GLY A 207 -14.79 28.11 -19.46
CA GLY A 207 -16.17 28.53 -19.68
C GLY A 207 -17.06 28.43 -18.43
N LEU A 208 -16.49 28.37 -17.23
CA LEU A 208 -17.25 28.38 -15.99
C LEU A 208 -17.74 29.80 -15.63
N PRO A 209 -18.85 29.94 -14.88
CA PRO A 209 -19.31 31.22 -14.36
C PRO A 209 -18.20 31.92 -13.59
N ASN A 210 -17.93 33.19 -13.90
CA ASN A 210 -16.85 33.98 -13.31
C ASN A 210 -17.23 35.46 -13.28
N ASP A 211 -16.53 36.25 -12.45
CA ASP A 211 -16.58 37.70 -12.52
C ASP A 211 -15.66 38.20 -13.64
N SER A 212 -16.25 38.80 -14.69
CA SER A 212 -15.50 39.23 -15.86
C SER A 212 -14.48 40.33 -15.59
N VAL A 213 -14.75 41.20 -14.62
CA VAL A 213 -13.81 42.27 -14.23
C VAL A 213 -12.60 41.68 -13.53
N ARG A 214 -12.83 40.73 -12.58
CA ARG A 214 -11.76 39.99 -11.94
C ARG A 214 -10.99 39.10 -12.94
N ALA A 215 -11.69 38.46 -13.86
CA ALA A 215 -11.04 37.62 -14.88
C ALA A 215 -10.10 38.41 -15.78
N ALA A 216 -10.46 39.65 -16.16
CA ALA A 216 -9.59 40.53 -16.94
C ALA A 216 -8.28 40.88 -16.19
N LYS A 217 -8.37 41.23 -14.89
CA LYS A 217 -7.21 41.48 -14.02
C LYS A 217 -6.41 40.20 -13.82
N GLY A 218 -7.10 39.07 -13.62
CA GLY A 218 -6.48 37.76 -13.44
C GLY A 218 -5.67 37.31 -14.66
N LYS A 219 -6.09 37.67 -15.89
CA LYS A 219 -5.33 37.42 -17.12
C LYS A 219 -3.96 38.12 -17.11
N GLU A 220 -3.91 39.38 -16.66
CA GLU A 220 -2.66 40.13 -16.52
C GLU A 220 -1.77 39.53 -15.42
N ALA A 221 -2.38 39.20 -14.29
CA ALA A 221 -1.69 38.54 -13.20
C ALA A 221 -1.14 37.16 -13.59
N PHE A 222 -1.88 36.37 -14.38
CA PHE A 222 -1.44 35.05 -14.87
C PHE A 222 -0.18 35.14 -15.73
N ALA A 223 -0.07 36.20 -16.55
CA ALA A 223 1.11 36.46 -17.35
C ALA A 223 2.30 36.91 -16.52
N SER A 224 2.09 37.78 -15.51
CA SER A 224 3.17 38.40 -14.74
C SER A 224 3.66 37.54 -13.55
N ALA A 225 2.79 36.66 -12.98
CA ALA A 225 3.10 35.82 -11.84
C ALA A 225 3.81 34.49 -12.21
N GLY A 226 4.19 34.28 -13.44
CA GLY A 226 4.93 33.08 -13.86
C GLY A 226 4.08 31.84 -14.17
N CYS A 227 2.76 31.94 -14.14
CA CYS A 227 1.84 30.81 -14.39
C CYS A 227 1.98 30.22 -15.79
N LEU A 228 2.31 31.10 -16.78
CA LEU A 228 2.54 30.71 -18.18
C LEU A 228 3.65 29.64 -18.33
N GLY A 229 4.63 29.63 -17.43
CA GLY A 229 5.79 28.72 -17.52
C GLY A 229 5.40 27.24 -17.44
N CYS A 230 4.32 26.93 -16.72
CA CYS A 230 3.81 25.56 -16.57
C CYS A 230 2.49 25.35 -17.33
N HIS A 231 1.56 26.33 -17.26
CA HIS A 231 0.23 26.18 -17.84
C HIS A 231 0.12 26.62 -19.31
N GLY A 232 1.17 27.22 -19.87
CA GLY A 232 1.17 27.72 -21.24
C GLY A 232 0.42 29.06 -21.38
N ALA A 233 0.66 29.78 -22.50
CA ALA A 233 -0.03 31.02 -22.78
C ALA A 233 -1.52 30.81 -23.14
N ASP A 234 -1.87 29.64 -23.64
CA ASP A 234 -3.20 29.20 -23.97
C ASP A 234 -3.92 28.47 -22.84
N GLY A 235 -3.26 28.27 -21.70
CA GLY A 235 -3.79 27.56 -20.52
C GLY A 235 -3.91 26.04 -20.68
N LYS A 236 -3.36 25.44 -21.75
CA LYS A 236 -3.51 23.98 -22.02
C LYS A 236 -2.59 23.08 -21.22
N GLY A 237 -1.74 23.66 -20.39
CA GLY A 237 -0.82 22.90 -19.56
C GLY A 237 0.41 22.37 -20.30
N MET A 238 1.16 21.51 -19.65
CA MET A 238 2.40 20.95 -20.19
C MET A 238 2.65 19.55 -19.63
N HIS A 239 2.63 18.52 -20.45
CA HIS A 239 2.86 17.13 -20.07
C HIS A 239 4.24 16.90 -19.43
N ALA A 240 5.25 17.64 -19.87
CA ALA A 240 6.63 17.47 -19.37
C ALA A 240 6.75 17.72 -17.85
N VAL A 241 5.93 18.60 -17.30
CA VAL A 241 5.92 18.94 -15.85
C VAL A 241 4.63 18.52 -15.16
N GLY A 242 3.69 17.89 -15.88
CA GLY A 242 2.42 17.45 -15.34
C GLY A 242 1.49 18.62 -14.96
N ALA A 243 1.65 19.76 -15.64
CA ALA A 243 0.75 20.90 -15.44
C ALA A 243 -0.58 20.64 -16.17
N PRO A 244 -1.74 20.71 -15.48
CA PRO A 244 -3.02 20.39 -16.08
C PRO A 244 -3.46 21.43 -17.10
N ASN A 245 -4.28 20.98 -18.04
CA ASN A 245 -5.05 21.84 -18.92
C ASN A 245 -6.13 22.60 -18.12
N LEU A 246 -6.12 23.92 -18.20
CA LEU A 246 -7.08 24.79 -17.49
C LEU A 246 -8.27 25.19 -18.38
N THR A 247 -8.30 24.73 -19.65
CA THR A 247 -9.32 25.11 -20.60
C THR A 247 -10.44 24.09 -20.76
N ASP A 248 -10.28 22.91 -20.18
CA ASP A 248 -11.28 21.85 -20.23
C ASP A 248 -12.20 21.85 -18.99
N LYS A 249 -12.96 20.76 -18.82
CA LYS A 249 -13.90 20.59 -17.72
C LYS A 249 -13.45 19.54 -16.69
N VAL A 250 -12.21 19.03 -16.81
CA VAL A 250 -11.66 18.03 -15.91
C VAL A 250 -10.91 18.72 -14.77
N TRP A 251 -11.35 18.49 -13.54
CA TRP A 251 -10.84 19.18 -12.36
C TRP A 251 -10.48 18.21 -11.25
N LEU A 252 -9.20 17.96 -11.09
CA LEU A 252 -8.67 17.00 -10.10
C LEU A 252 -9.05 17.35 -8.63
N TYR A 253 -9.18 18.64 -8.32
CA TYR A 253 -9.53 19.13 -6.98
C TYR A 253 -10.90 19.77 -6.89
N GLY A 254 -11.52 20.03 -8.02
CA GLY A 254 -12.77 20.74 -8.16
C GLY A 254 -12.62 22.14 -8.71
N SER A 255 -13.71 22.66 -9.33
CA SER A 255 -13.76 23.88 -10.15
C SER A 255 -14.36 25.09 -9.45
N SER A 256 -14.70 25.00 -8.15
CA SER A 256 -15.24 26.15 -7.43
C SER A 256 -14.19 27.27 -7.27
N GLU A 257 -14.63 28.52 -7.23
CA GLU A 257 -13.72 29.66 -6.98
C GLU A 257 -12.90 29.44 -5.72
N ALA A 258 -13.54 28.98 -4.63
CA ALA A 258 -12.87 28.71 -3.36
C ALA A 258 -11.78 27.64 -3.49
N THR A 259 -12.05 26.55 -4.23
CA THR A 259 -11.07 25.47 -4.44
C THR A 259 -9.89 25.90 -5.28
N ILE A 260 -10.13 26.69 -6.34
CA ILE A 260 -9.06 27.22 -7.19
C ILE A 260 -8.24 28.25 -6.41
N THR A 261 -8.88 29.14 -5.64
CA THR A 261 -8.21 30.07 -4.73
C THR A 261 -7.32 29.32 -3.72
N GLU A 262 -7.82 28.23 -3.11
CA GLU A 262 -7.01 27.40 -2.22
C GLU A 262 -5.83 26.78 -2.95
N THR A 263 -6.04 26.27 -4.17
CA THR A 263 -4.99 25.66 -5.00
C THR A 263 -3.89 26.67 -5.34
N ILE A 264 -4.24 27.90 -5.68
CA ILE A 264 -3.25 28.95 -5.98
C ILE A 264 -2.52 29.36 -4.71
N ASN A 265 -3.23 29.59 -3.61
CA ASN A 265 -2.61 30.03 -2.36
C ASN A 265 -1.64 28.99 -1.78
N LYS A 266 -2.08 27.74 -1.64
CA LYS A 266 -1.33 26.69 -0.95
C LYS A 266 -0.44 25.86 -1.87
N GLY A 267 -0.64 26.00 -3.19
CA GLY A 267 -0.03 25.07 -4.13
C GLY A 267 -0.63 23.67 -4.05
N ARG A 268 -0.07 22.76 -4.84
CA ARG A 268 -0.42 21.32 -4.80
C ARG A 268 0.85 20.49 -4.96
N GLN A 269 0.95 19.44 -4.19
CA GLN A 269 2.03 18.46 -4.30
C GLN A 269 1.43 17.06 -4.30
N ASN A 270 1.62 16.34 -5.40
CA ASN A 270 1.12 14.99 -5.58
C ASN A 270 2.28 14.05 -5.89
N LYS A 271 2.20 12.83 -5.37
CA LYS A 271 3.19 11.80 -5.64
C LYS A 271 2.50 10.50 -6.04
N MET A 272 2.79 10.00 -7.22
CA MET A 272 2.57 8.61 -7.62
C MET A 272 3.89 7.87 -7.42
N PRO A 273 3.93 6.80 -6.61
CA PRO A 273 5.17 6.05 -6.36
C PRO A 273 5.63 5.30 -7.61
N ALA A 274 6.93 5.03 -7.71
CA ALA A 274 7.50 4.12 -8.68
C ALA A 274 7.18 2.67 -8.31
N TRP A 275 6.87 1.84 -9.30
CA TRP A 275 6.44 0.46 -9.09
C TRP A 275 7.38 -0.59 -9.69
N GLN A 276 8.42 -0.16 -10.41
CA GLN A 276 9.33 -1.03 -11.15
C GLN A 276 10.01 -2.09 -10.27
N GLU A 277 10.60 -1.68 -9.16
CA GLU A 277 11.32 -2.58 -8.26
C GLU A 277 10.40 -3.62 -7.62
N PHE A 278 9.14 -3.26 -7.38
CA PHE A 278 8.18 -4.12 -6.72
C PHE A 278 7.44 -5.07 -7.67
N LEU A 279 7.07 -4.59 -8.86
CA LEU A 279 6.24 -5.35 -9.81
C LEU A 279 7.06 -6.06 -10.89
N GLY A 280 8.19 -5.49 -11.30
CA GLY A 280 8.98 -5.97 -12.43
C GLY A 280 8.35 -5.70 -13.80
N ASP A 281 9.14 -5.90 -14.86
CA ASP A 281 8.79 -5.50 -16.23
C ASP A 281 7.49 -6.10 -16.75
N ALA A 282 7.27 -7.37 -16.53
CA ALA A 282 6.13 -8.08 -17.11
C ALA A 282 4.77 -7.62 -16.53
N LYS A 283 4.71 -7.35 -15.22
CA LYS A 283 3.49 -6.82 -14.58
C LYS A 283 3.26 -5.36 -14.94
N ILE A 284 4.34 -4.56 -15.02
CA ILE A 284 4.29 -3.17 -15.51
C ILE A 284 3.74 -3.13 -16.94
N HIS A 285 4.21 -4.01 -17.82
CA HIS A 285 3.74 -4.10 -19.20
C HIS A 285 2.24 -4.39 -19.29
N LEU A 286 1.75 -5.37 -18.54
CA LEU A 286 0.32 -5.68 -18.47
C LEU A 286 -0.52 -4.56 -17.88
N LEU A 287 -0.02 -3.88 -16.83
CA LEU A 287 -0.69 -2.71 -16.24
C LEU A 287 -0.74 -1.56 -17.24
N THR A 288 0.35 -1.30 -17.97
CA THR A 288 0.38 -0.30 -19.04
C THR A 288 -0.70 -0.57 -20.08
N ALA A 289 -0.77 -1.80 -20.58
CA ALA A 289 -1.75 -2.22 -21.56
C ALA A 289 -3.19 -2.08 -21.05
N TYR A 290 -3.45 -2.50 -19.82
CA TYR A 290 -4.76 -2.36 -19.19
C TYR A 290 -5.17 -0.89 -19.04
N VAL A 291 -4.30 -0.05 -18.45
CA VAL A 291 -4.60 1.39 -18.25
C VAL A 291 -4.79 2.09 -19.61
N TYR A 292 -3.95 1.79 -20.59
CA TYR A 292 -4.13 2.30 -21.96
C TYR A 292 -5.50 1.91 -22.54
N SER A 293 -5.93 0.65 -22.33
CA SER A 293 -7.22 0.17 -22.85
C SER A 293 -8.43 0.90 -22.25
N LEU A 294 -8.32 1.39 -20.98
CA LEU A 294 -9.41 2.08 -20.29
C LEU A 294 -9.80 3.40 -20.98
N SER A 295 -8.84 4.12 -21.52
CA SER A 295 -9.07 5.42 -22.19
C SER A 295 -9.45 5.30 -23.68
N GLN A 296 -9.31 4.12 -24.30
CA GLN A 296 -9.63 3.95 -25.73
C GLN A 296 -11.13 3.99 -26.01
N GLY A 297 -11.98 3.71 -25.03
CA GLY A 297 -13.44 3.85 -25.16
C GLY A 297 -13.94 5.28 -25.04
N ALA A 298 -13.08 6.24 -24.67
CA ALA A 298 -13.41 7.66 -24.50
C ALA A 298 -13.05 8.53 -25.72
N LYS A 299 -12.48 7.92 -26.79
CA LYS A 299 -12.15 8.62 -28.06
C LYS A 299 -13.29 8.59 -29.06
#